data_f7506adf3c3626af0f11ec88acbd01cf
#
_entry.id   f7506adf3c3626af0f11ec88acbd01cf
#
_cell.length_a   1.000
_cell.length_b   1.000
_cell.length_c   1.000
_cell.angle_alpha   90.00
_cell.angle_beta   90.00
_cell.angle_gamma   90.00
#
_symmetry.space_group_name_H-M   'P 1'
#
loop_
_entity.id
_entity.type
_entity.pdbx_description
1 polymer ?
#
loop_
_entity_poly.entity_id
_entity_poly.type
_entity_poly.pdbx_seq_one_letter_code
_entity_poly.pdbx_strand_id
1 'polypeptide(L)'
;MTASRLTHRTFFAHASLGLAAAALSLCALAPSSVRAATPLKFQLDWRFEGPAALFLQPIAKGHFSQAGLDVTLDAGSGSGGTVTRVASGTYDLGLADMAALMEFHANNPDAPNKPVAIMMVYNNTPAAVFALKTSGIKTPADFSGKKLGAPVFDAGRKAWALFAKANKIGAVSWTSMDPPLRETMLVRGDVDGITGFSFTSLLNLEARGAKAQDVVVFPYAQHGVKLYGNAIIASPKLLKENPEAVKAFLKAFAKGAKEVLAQPDAAIASVKARDGIINVELEKRRLKMAIEQVIASPDARAEGFGQVNPGRLSLMASQVSDAYATKTRVNPQAVWTPAFLPTAAELNVLPPAGK
;
A
#
# COMPACT_ATOMS: atom_id res chain seq x y z
N MET A 1 23.27 -56.72 -83.30
CA MET A 1 22.70 -57.81 -82.50
C MET A 1 22.67 -57.37 -81.05
N THR A 2 21.49 -57.49 -80.43
CA THR A 2 21.10 -57.47 -79.01
C THR A 2 21.31 -56.19 -78.22
N ALA A 3 20.18 -55.59 -78.01
CA ALA A 3 19.87 -54.52 -77.10
C ALA A 3 20.05 -54.91 -75.60
N SER A 4 20.44 -53.98 -74.77
CA SER A 4 20.14 -54.10 -73.41
C SER A 4 19.46 -52.78 -72.92
N ARG A 5 18.18 -52.94 -72.58
CA ARG A 5 17.40 -51.91 -71.90
C ARG A 5 17.75 -51.95 -70.40
N LEU A 6 18.22 -50.87 -69.82
CA LEU A 6 18.28 -50.69 -68.34
C LEU A 6 17.48 -49.47 -67.95
N THR A 7 16.46 -49.75 -67.36
CA THR A 7 15.52 -49.20 -66.42
C THR A 7 15.88 -47.84 -65.75
N HIS A 8 15.13 -46.79 -66.13
CA HIS A 8 14.92 -45.56 -65.40
C HIS A 8 13.75 -45.75 -64.42
N ARG A 9 14.00 -46.24 -63.24
CA ARG A 9 12.89 -46.35 -62.23
C ARG A 9 13.27 -46.11 -60.77
N THR A 10 14.37 -45.51 -60.45
CA THR A 10 14.79 -45.32 -59.02
C THR A 10 15.16 -43.90 -58.62
N PHE A 11 14.91 -42.87 -59.43
CA PHE A 11 15.28 -41.48 -59.07
C PHE A 11 14.13 -40.60 -58.53
N PHE A 12 12.88 -41.06 -58.52
CA PHE A 12 11.74 -40.26 -58.07
C PHE A 12 11.27 -40.51 -56.63
N ALA A 13 11.84 -41.52 -55.96
CA ALA A 13 11.36 -41.87 -54.62
C ALA A 13 12.07 -41.13 -53.49
N HIS A 14 13.19 -40.41 -53.70
CA HIS A 14 13.94 -39.73 -52.67
C HIS A 14 13.71 -38.21 -52.60
N ALA A 15 13.08 -37.60 -53.60
CA ALA A 15 12.78 -36.17 -53.62
C ALA A 15 11.52 -35.80 -52.81
N SER A 16 10.61 -36.75 -52.57
CA SER A 16 9.36 -36.49 -51.84
C SER A 16 9.48 -36.59 -50.31
N LEU A 17 10.50 -37.28 -49.78
CA LEU A 17 10.73 -37.32 -48.33
C LEU A 17 11.45 -36.05 -47.79
N GLY A 18 12.23 -35.37 -48.60
CA GLY A 18 12.95 -34.14 -48.20
C GLY A 18 12.04 -32.93 -48.03
N LEU A 19 10.95 -32.81 -48.79
CA LEU A 19 10.02 -31.67 -48.64
C LEU A 19 9.06 -31.81 -47.46
N ALA A 20 8.72 -33.02 -47.01
CA ALA A 20 7.86 -33.23 -45.86
C ALA A 20 8.58 -32.93 -44.53
N ALA A 21 9.89 -33.18 -44.43
CA ALA A 21 10.68 -32.89 -43.26
C ALA A 21 10.98 -31.38 -43.11
N ALA A 22 11.10 -30.62 -44.20
CA ALA A 22 11.29 -29.18 -44.17
C ALA A 22 10.00 -28.41 -43.78
N ALA A 23 8.83 -28.92 -44.14
CA ALA A 23 7.54 -28.32 -43.77
C ALA A 23 7.19 -28.50 -42.28
N LEU A 24 7.63 -29.56 -41.60
CA LEU A 24 7.43 -29.76 -40.17
C LEU A 24 8.37 -28.91 -39.30
N SER A 25 9.53 -28.48 -39.79
CA SER A 25 10.46 -27.65 -39.06
C SER A 25 10.10 -26.15 -39.10
N LEU A 26 9.26 -25.68 -40.02
CA LEU A 26 8.80 -24.28 -40.09
C LEU A 26 7.62 -23.97 -39.20
N CYS A 27 6.89 -24.96 -38.67
CA CYS A 27 5.77 -24.74 -37.74
C CYS A 27 6.21 -24.47 -36.26
N ALA A 28 7.49 -24.64 -35.91
CA ALA A 28 7.99 -24.48 -34.56
C ALA A 28 8.46 -23.03 -34.23
N LEU A 29 8.45 -22.13 -35.21
CA LEU A 29 8.81 -20.72 -35.06
C LEU A 29 7.59 -19.79 -35.18
N ALA A 30 6.46 -20.19 -34.59
CA ALA A 30 5.42 -19.21 -34.33
C ALA A 30 6.01 -18.15 -33.36
N PRO A 31 6.10 -16.86 -33.75
CA PRO A 31 6.55 -15.85 -32.80
C PRO A 31 5.59 -15.89 -31.64
N SER A 32 6.10 -16.27 -30.47
CA SER A 32 5.37 -16.01 -29.21
C SER A 32 5.03 -14.54 -29.26
N SER A 33 3.76 -14.20 -29.46
CA SER A 33 3.31 -12.82 -29.40
C SER A 33 3.66 -12.33 -28.00
N VAL A 34 4.73 -11.57 -27.88
CA VAL A 34 5.07 -10.86 -26.63
C VAL A 34 3.90 -9.91 -26.39
N ARG A 35 2.96 -10.36 -25.58
CA ARG A 35 1.83 -9.52 -25.16
C ARG A 35 2.46 -8.31 -24.45
N ALA A 36 2.18 -7.10 -24.95
CA ALA A 36 2.65 -5.89 -24.33
C ALA A 36 2.22 -5.89 -22.85
N ALA A 37 3.13 -5.53 -21.96
CA ALA A 37 2.84 -5.45 -20.54
C ALA A 37 1.70 -4.45 -20.28
N THR A 38 0.78 -4.81 -19.40
CA THR A 38 -0.33 -3.94 -19.00
C THR A 38 0.19 -2.81 -18.12
N PRO A 39 0.10 -1.54 -18.54
CA PRO A 39 0.54 -0.42 -17.73
C PRO A 39 -0.41 -0.21 -16.55
N LEU A 40 0.16 0.00 -15.35
CA LEU A 40 -0.59 0.32 -14.13
C LEU A 40 0.11 1.45 -13.38
N LYS A 41 -0.64 2.50 -13.06
CA LYS A 41 -0.17 3.63 -12.24
C LYS A 41 -0.59 3.42 -10.79
N PHE A 42 0.38 3.33 -9.90
CA PHE A 42 0.17 3.16 -8.46
C PHE A 42 0.66 4.39 -7.71
N GLN A 43 -0.12 4.90 -6.77
CA GLN A 43 0.31 5.95 -5.85
C GLN A 43 0.39 5.46 -4.42
N LEU A 44 1.53 5.70 -3.76
CA LEU A 44 1.65 5.56 -2.31
C LEU A 44 0.85 6.65 -1.60
N ASP A 45 0.54 6.44 -0.34
CA ASP A 45 -0.06 7.45 0.53
C ASP A 45 0.97 8.47 1.05
N TRP A 46 2.25 8.11 1.02
CA TRP A 46 3.34 8.90 1.58
C TRP A 46 4.59 8.87 0.71
N ARG A 47 5.68 9.46 1.23
CA ARG A 47 6.98 9.52 0.59
C ARG A 47 7.64 8.14 0.51
N PHE A 48 8.75 8.06 -0.22
CA PHE A 48 9.59 6.85 -0.29
C PHE A 48 10.37 6.71 1.02
N GLU A 49 9.76 6.05 1.99
CA GLU A 49 10.33 5.68 3.28
C GLU A 49 10.39 4.14 3.38
N GLY A 50 10.94 3.60 4.47
CA GLY A 50 11.15 2.16 4.64
C GLY A 50 9.99 1.25 4.19
N PRO A 51 8.73 1.52 4.60
CA PRO A 51 7.59 0.70 4.18
C PRO A 51 7.31 0.69 2.67
N ALA A 52 7.81 1.68 1.90
CA ALA A 52 7.72 1.66 0.44
C ALA A 52 8.46 0.47 -0.19
N ALA A 53 9.37 -0.17 0.56
CA ALA A 53 10.05 -1.39 0.13
C ALA A 53 9.05 -2.50 -0.27
N LEU A 54 7.87 -2.58 0.36
CA LEU A 54 6.83 -3.55 0.00
C LEU A 54 6.40 -3.46 -1.46
N PHE A 55 6.49 -2.28 -2.06
CA PHE A 55 6.10 -2.00 -3.45
C PHE A 55 7.31 -1.88 -4.38
N LEU A 56 8.41 -1.30 -3.89
CA LEU A 56 9.64 -1.10 -4.68
C LEU A 56 10.41 -2.40 -4.88
N GLN A 57 10.43 -3.31 -3.91
CA GLN A 57 11.11 -4.59 -4.02
C GLN A 57 10.53 -5.47 -5.14
N PRO A 58 9.21 -5.68 -5.27
CA PRO A 58 8.65 -6.44 -6.38
C PRO A 58 8.89 -5.77 -7.75
N ILE A 59 9.00 -4.45 -7.83
CA ILE A 59 9.45 -3.74 -9.04
C ILE A 59 10.91 -4.10 -9.33
N ALA A 60 11.80 -3.91 -8.36
CA ALA A 60 13.24 -4.14 -8.52
C ALA A 60 13.58 -5.61 -8.84
N LYS A 61 12.80 -6.56 -8.32
CA LYS A 61 12.95 -8.00 -8.60
C LYS A 61 12.21 -8.46 -9.86
N GLY A 62 11.54 -7.57 -10.55
CA GLY A 62 10.80 -7.88 -11.78
C GLY A 62 9.56 -8.75 -11.56
N HIS A 63 8.98 -8.81 -10.35
CA HIS A 63 7.79 -9.65 -10.11
C HIS A 63 6.57 -9.15 -10.88
N PHE A 64 6.40 -7.84 -11.01
CA PHE A 64 5.33 -7.27 -11.81
C PHE A 64 5.55 -7.49 -13.31
N SER A 65 6.76 -7.29 -13.82
CA SER A 65 7.05 -7.51 -15.23
C SER A 65 6.92 -8.98 -15.63
N GLN A 66 7.34 -9.93 -14.77
CA GLN A 66 7.10 -11.37 -14.95
C GLN A 66 5.61 -11.73 -14.95
N ALA A 67 4.78 -10.93 -14.29
CA ALA A 67 3.33 -11.07 -14.29
C ALA A 67 2.66 -10.34 -15.47
N GLY A 68 3.42 -9.82 -16.44
CA GLY A 68 2.91 -9.09 -17.59
C GLY A 68 2.42 -7.67 -17.26
N LEU A 69 2.93 -7.07 -16.21
CA LEU A 69 2.54 -5.74 -15.73
C LEU A 69 3.71 -4.75 -15.83
N ASP A 70 3.43 -3.53 -16.26
CA ASP A 70 4.34 -2.40 -16.21
C ASP A 70 3.83 -1.41 -15.14
N VAL A 71 4.42 -1.49 -13.93
CA VAL A 71 3.96 -0.74 -12.76
C VAL A 71 4.80 0.51 -12.56
N THR A 72 4.17 1.67 -12.70
CA THR A 72 4.74 2.96 -12.28
C THR A 72 4.30 3.28 -10.86
N LEU A 73 5.26 3.62 -9.99
CA LEU A 73 5.02 3.92 -8.58
C LEU A 73 5.41 5.36 -8.25
N ASP A 74 4.47 6.13 -7.69
CA ASP A 74 4.70 7.51 -7.26
C ASP A 74 4.42 7.71 -5.76
N ALA A 75 5.14 8.67 -5.17
CA ALA A 75 4.91 9.09 -3.79
C ALA A 75 3.61 9.88 -3.65
N GLY A 76 3.05 9.87 -2.44
CA GLY A 76 1.88 10.64 -2.06
C GLY A 76 2.18 11.69 -0.98
N SER A 77 1.13 12.41 -0.59
CA SER A 77 1.17 13.44 0.47
C SER A 77 0.06 13.25 1.52
N GLY A 78 -0.49 12.04 1.61
CA GLY A 78 -1.54 11.64 2.55
C GLY A 78 -2.62 10.80 1.87
N SER A 79 -3.18 9.86 2.62
CA SER A 79 -4.16 8.87 2.11
C SER A 79 -5.39 9.50 1.44
N GLY A 80 -5.90 10.62 1.99
CA GLY A 80 -7.03 11.32 1.39
C GLY A 80 -6.73 11.82 -0.03
N GLY A 81 -5.49 12.27 -0.28
CA GLY A 81 -5.03 12.67 -1.61
C GLY A 81 -4.95 11.49 -2.58
N THR A 82 -4.45 10.35 -2.11
CA THR A 82 -4.37 9.12 -2.91
C THR A 82 -5.76 8.61 -3.28
N VAL A 83 -6.71 8.55 -2.34
CA VAL A 83 -8.11 8.18 -2.61
C VAL A 83 -8.70 9.07 -3.70
N THR A 84 -8.52 10.39 -3.60
CA THR A 84 -9.04 11.35 -4.59
C THR A 84 -8.45 11.13 -5.98
N ARG A 85 -7.15 10.83 -6.08
CA ARG A 85 -6.48 10.63 -7.36
C ARG A 85 -6.81 9.28 -8.02
N VAL A 86 -7.07 8.25 -7.22
CA VAL A 86 -7.59 6.98 -7.76
C VAL A 86 -9.05 7.17 -8.21
N ALA A 87 -9.86 7.91 -7.45
CA ALA A 87 -11.24 8.22 -7.82
C ALA A 87 -11.33 9.05 -9.13
N SER A 88 -10.39 9.98 -9.35
CA SER A 88 -10.34 10.79 -10.58
C SER A 88 -9.78 10.01 -11.79
N GLY A 89 -9.24 8.79 -11.61
CA GLY A 89 -8.60 8.02 -12.67
C GLY A 89 -7.18 8.49 -13.02
N THR A 90 -6.57 9.37 -12.23
CA THR A 90 -5.16 9.75 -12.39
C THR A 90 -4.23 8.58 -12.10
N TYR A 91 -4.62 7.74 -11.16
CA TYR A 91 -3.98 6.47 -10.82
C TYR A 91 -4.99 5.32 -10.88
N ASP A 92 -4.52 4.15 -11.25
CA ASP A 92 -5.31 2.91 -11.32
C ASP A 92 -5.48 2.27 -9.96
N LEU A 93 -4.41 2.32 -9.17
CA LEU A 93 -4.26 1.71 -7.85
C LEU A 93 -3.62 2.72 -6.88
N GLY A 94 -3.77 2.48 -5.60
CA GLY A 94 -3.06 3.24 -4.58
C GLY A 94 -2.99 2.54 -3.24
N LEU A 95 -2.13 3.03 -2.36
CA LEU A 95 -2.11 2.67 -0.94
C LEU A 95 -2.80 3.79 -0.16
N ALA A 96 -3.84 3.47 0.61
CA ALA A 96 -4.55 4.48 1.40
C ALA A 96 -5.16 3.90 2.67
N ASP A 97 -5.24 4.74 3.71
CA ASP A 97 -5.91 4.41 4.96
C ASP A 97 -7.42 4.17 4.76
N MET A 98 -7.94 3.13 5.40
CA MET A 98 -9.34 2.71 5.26
C MET A 98 -10.33 3.76 5.77
N ALA A 99 -10.00 4.53 6.82
CA ALA A 99 -10.89 5.58 7.28
C ALA A 99 -10.98 6.74 6.29
N ALA A 100 -9.87 7.07 5.61
CA ALA A 100 -9.88 8.07 4.53
C ALA A 100 -10.72 7.60 3.32
N LEU A 101 -10.64 6.31 2.98
CA LEU A 101 -11.49 5.73 1.94
C LEU A 101 -12.98 5.77 2.33
N MET A 102 -13.31 5.37 3.56
CA MET A 102 -14.68 5.41 4.09
C MET A 102 -15.25 6.83 4.12
N GLU A 103 -14.46 7.81 4.58
CA GLU A 103 -14.83 9.22 4.55
C GLU A 103 -15.15 9.70 3.14
N PHE A 104 -14.30 9.34 2.17
CA PHE A 104 -14.52 9.70 0.77
C PHE A 104 -15.85 9.14 0.25
N HIS A 105 -16.14 7.86 0.51
CA HIS A 105 -17.40 7.22 0.10
C HIS A 105 -18.62 7.92 0.67
N ALA A 106 -18.58 8.24 1.97
CA ALA A 106 -19.71 8.83 2.67
C ALA A 106 -19.93 10.31 2.32
N ASN A 107 -18.87 11.03 1.95
CA ASN A 107 -18.95 12.44 1.54
C ASN A 107 -19.25 12.64 0.05
N ASN A 108 -19.09 11.59 -0.76
CA ASN A 108 -19.35 11.61 -2.20
C ASN A 108 -20.29 10.48 -2.59
N PRO A 109 -21.55 10.46 -2.07
CA PRO A 109 -22.48 9.34 -2.29
C PRO A 109 -22.75 9.08 -3.77
N ASP A 110 -22.83 10.13 -4.57
CA ASP A 110 -23.18 10.09 -5.99
C ASP A 110 -21.98 9.96 -6.94
N ALA A 111 -20.74 9.92 -6.41
CA ALA A 111 -19.56 9.78 -7.25
C ALA A 111 -19.55 8.39 -7.93
N PRO A 112 -19.41 8.34 -9.28
CA PRO A 112 -19.49 7.06 -10.02
C PRO A 112 -18.24 6.19 -9.83
N ASN A 113 -17.11 6.79 -9.51
CA ASN A 113 -15.79 6.14 -9.50
C ASN A 113 -15.19 6.07 -8.09
N LYS A 114 -15.97 5.63 -7.09
CA LYS A 114 -15.46 5.45 -5.73
C LYS A 114 -14.48 4.28 -5.68
N PRO A 115 -13.21 4.48 -5.29
CA PRO A 115 -12.24 3.38 -5.19
C PRO A 115 -12.68 2.35 -4.17
N VAL A 116 -12.24 1.09 -4.36
CA VAL A 116 -12.56 -0.02 -3.48
C VAL A 116 -11.24 -0.61 -2.95
N ALA A 117 -11.18 -0.91 -1.66
CA ALA A 117 -10.06 -1.62 -1.07
C ALA A 117 -10.13 -3.10 -1.46
N ILE A 118 -8.98 -3.65 -1.88
CA ILE A 118 -8.86 -5.00 -2.44
C ILE A 118 -7.84 -5.88 -1.71
N MET A 119 -6.99 -5.30 -0.83
CA MET A 119 -6.04 -6.03 -0.01
C MET A 119 -5.58 -5.18 1.17
N MET A 120 -5.70 -5.69 2.40
CA MET A 120 -5.21 -5.01 3.58
C MET A 120 -3.69 -5.15 3.68
N VAL A 121 -2.98 -4.03 3.92
CA VAL A 121 -1.52 -4.00 4.11
C VAL A 121 -1.18 -3.70 5.57
N TYR A 122 -1.81 -2.70 6.18
CA TYR A 122 -1.66 -2.38 7.59
C TYR A 122 -2.93 -2.77 8.33
N ASN A 123 -2.88 -3.91 9.02
CA ASN A 123 -4.04 -4.45 9.72
C ASN A 123 -4.51 -3.57 10.90
N ASN A 124 -3.60 -2.77 11.47
CA ASN A 124 -3.92 -1.78 12.49
C ASN A 124 -3.55 -0.37 12.02
N THR A 125 -4.27 0.64 12.53
CA THR A 125 -3.89 2.03 12.29
C THR A 125 -2.56 2.36 12.95
N PRO A 126 -1.59 2.90 12.22
CA PRO A 126 -0.36 3.45 12.79
C PRO A 126 -0.53 4.90 13.28
N ALA A 127 -1.72 5.46 13.17
CA ALA A 127 -1.97 6.84 13.55
C ALA A 127 -1.64 7.10 15.02
N ALA A 128 -0.96 8.21 15.27
CA ALA A 128 -0.59 8.70 16.59
C ALA A 128 -0.59 10.22 16.59
N VAL A 129 -0.67 10.81 17.78
CA VAL A 129 -0.37 12.21 18.02
C VAL A 129 0.90 12.30 18.85
N PHE A 130 1.72 13.29 18.53
CA PHE A 130 3.04 13.52 19.12
C PHE A 130 3.10 14.91 19.73
N ALA A 131 3.79 15.02 20.84
CA ALA A 131 4.16 16.28 21.48
C ALA A 131 5.60 16.18 22.01
N LEU A 132 6.20 17.31 22.33
CA LEU A 132 7.45 17.30 23.09
C LEU A 132 7.13 17.43 24.58
N LYS A 133 7.93 16.84 25.45
CA LYS A 133 7.77 16.99 26.93
C LYS A 133 7.74 18.45 27.37
N THR A 134 8.44 19.33 26.65
CA THR A 134 8.46 20.78 26.90
C THR A 134 7.11 21.45 26.70
N SER A 135 6.16 20.86 25.99
CA SER A 135 4.79 21.37 25.83
C SER A 135 3.92 21.20 27.07
N GLY A 136 4.38 20.39 28.04
CA GLY A 136 3.61 20.06 29.25
C GLY A 136 2.49 19.04 29.02
N ILE A 137 2.31 18.53 27.80
CA ILE A 137 1.31 17.51 27.47
C ILE A 137 1.76 16.15 28.02
N LYS A 138 0.95 15.56 28.92
CA LYS A 138 1.22 14.29 29.60
C LYS A 138 0.14 13.24 29.34
N THR A 139 -1.07 13.69 29.02
CA THR A 139 -2.23 12.86 28.73
C THR A 139 -2.90 13.31 27.44
N PRO A 140 -3.71 12.47 26.78
CA PRO A 140 -4.49 12.91 25.60
C PRO A 140 -5.38 14.13 25.87
N ALA A 141 -5.96 14.24 27.06
CA ALA A 141 -6.85 15.37 27.43
C ALA A 141 -6.13 16.72 27.39
N ASP A 142 -4.82 16.75 27.60
CA ASP A 142 -4.00 17.99 27.62
C ASP A 142 -3.90 18.64 26.22
N PHE A 143 -4.32 17.97 25.16
CA PHE A 143 -4.44 18.58 23.83
C PHE A 143 -5.61 19.56 23.71
N SER A 144 -6.53 19.64 24.68
CA SER A 144 -7.64 20.60 24.64
C SER A 144 -7.11 22.03 24.55
N GLY A 145 -7.59 22.81 23.56
CA GLY A 145 -7.14 24.18 23.31
C GLY A 145 -5.78 24.31 22.62
N LYS A 146 -5.09 23.21 22.32
CA LYS A 146 -3.75 23.21 21.69
C LYS A 146 -3.81 23.41 20.18
N LYS A 147 -2.66 23.81 19.63
CA LYS A 147 -2.43 24.00 18.21
C LYS A 147 -1.75 22.76 17.63
N LEU A 148 -2.44 22.06 16.76
CA LEU A 148 -1.93 20.86 16.10
C LEU A 148 -1.48 21.14 14.67
N GLY A 149 -0.50 20.39 14.18
CA GLY A 149 0.02 20.47 12.84
C GLY A 149 -0.05 19.15 12.08
N ALA A 150 -0.54 19.19 10.84
CA ALA A 150 -0.46 18.06 9.91
C ALA A 150 -0.83 18.51 8.48
N PRO A 151 -0.41 17.75 7.45
CA PRO A 151 -0.96 17.87 6.10
C PRO A 151 -2.49 17.69 6.09
N VAL A 152 -3.19 18.37 5.18
CA VAL A 152 -4.66 18.31 5.11
C VAL A 152 -5.18 16.90 4.85
N PHE A 153 -4.44 16.12 4.04
CA PHE A 153 -4.81 14.75 3.64
C PHE A 153 -4.16 13.65 4.52
N ASP A 154 -3.52 14.03 5.62
CA ASP A 154 -2.88 13.09 6.57
C ASP A 154 -3.92 12.20 7.25
N ALA A 155 -3.68 10.88 7.26
CA ALA A 155 -4.62 9.91 7.83
C ALA A 155 -4.78 10.09 9.35
N GLY A 156 -3.72 10.42 10.08
CA GLY A 156 -3.78 10.70 11.52
C GLY A 156 -4.62 11.92 11.83
N ARG A 157 -4.51 13.00 11.01
CA ARG A 157 -5.37 14.17 11.11
C ARG A 157 -6.83 13.84 10.85
N LYS A 158 -7.10 13.01 9.83
CA LYS A 158 -8.46 12.55 9.51
C LYS A 158 -9.07 11.73 10.65
N ALA A 159 -8.30 10.84 11.26
CA ALA A 159 -8.73 10.02 12.38
C ALA A 159 -8.77 10.79 13.74
N TRP A 160 -8.31 12.05 13.80
CA TRP A 160 -8.31 12.86 15.01
C TRP A 160 -9.67 12.95 15.68
N ALA A 161 -10.75 13.09 14.91
CA ALA A 161 -12.09 13.20 15.46
C ALA A 161 -12.47 11.98 16.32
N LEU A 162 -12.08 10.77 15.92
CA LEU A 162 -12.27 9.55 16.70
C LEU A 162 -11.41 9.57 17.98
N PHE A 163 -10.13 9.94 17.84
CA PHE A 163 -9.22 10.03 18.99
C PHE A 163 -9.70 11.06 20.00
N ALA A 164 -10.10 12.25 19.54
CA ALA A 164 -10.60 13.32 20.41
C ALA A 164 -11.88 12.90 21.14
N LYS A 165 -12.83 12.25 20.44
CA LYS A 165 -14.06 11.73 21.04
C LYS A 165 -13.76 10.66 22.11
N ALA A 166 -12.91 9.68 21.79
CA ALA A 166 -12.56 8.59 22.70
C ALA A 166 -11.87 9.10 23.98
N ASN A 167 -11.09 10.18 23.88
CA ASN A 167 -10.29 10.71 24.99
C ASN A 167 -10.85 12.00 25.58
N LYS A 168 -12.08 12.39 25.21
CA LYS A 168 -12.80 13.59 25.71
C LYS A 168 -11.99 14.88 25.55
N ILE A 169 -11.26 15.02 24.43
CA ILE A 169 -10.45 16.18 24.10
C ILE A 169 -11.38 17.29 23.58
N GLY A 170 -11.22 18.50 24.11
CA GLY A 170 -11.92 19.68 23.64
C GLY A 170 -11.42 20.16 22.26
N ALA A 171 -11.88 21.34 21.84
CA ALA A 171 -11.50 21.92 20.57
C ALA A 171 -9.97 22.12 20.47
N VAL A 172 -9.42 21.89 19.29
CA VAL A 172 -8.03 22.16 18.91
C VAL A 172 -8.00 23.08 17.69
N SER A 173 -6.92 23.83 17.51
CA SER A 173 -6.68 24.56 16.26
C SER A 173 -5.73 23.78 15.37
N TRP A 174 -5.85 23.95 14.03
CA TRP A 174 -5.03 23.24 13.08
C TRP A 174 -4.18 24.17 12.23
N THR A 175 -2.89 23.85 12.11
CA THR A 175 -1.99 24.41 11.11
C THR A 175 -1.77 23.37 10.02
N SER A 176 -2.07 23.74 8.77
CA SER A 176 -1.79 22.89 7.60
C SER A 176 -0.39 23.18 7.09
N MET A 177 0.33 22.12 6.72
CA MET A 177 1.68 22.21 6.15
C MET A 177 1.94 21.04 5.20
N ASP A 178 3.01 21.17 4.42
CA ASP A 178 3.51 20.07 3.61
C ASP A 178 4.22 19.00 4.47
N PRO A 179 4.20 17.72 4.05
CA PRO A 179 4.79 16.62 4.80
C PRO A 179 6.21 16.84 5.32
N PRO A 180 7.16 17.45 4.56
CA PRO A 180 8.52 17.67 5.05
C PRO A 180 8.64 18.63 6.24
N LEU A 181 7.64 19.50 6.46
CA LEU A 181 7.66 20.55 7.48
C LEU A 181 7.09 20.10 8.83
N ARG A 182 6.30 19.03 8.85
CA ARG A 182 5.50 18.61 10.01
C ARG A 182 6.33 18.49 11.29
N GLU A 183 7.33 17.64 11.27
CA GLU A 183 8.18 17.39 12.44
C GLU A 183 9.07 18.60 12.77
N THR A 184 9.50 19.35 11.78
CA THR A 184 10.28 20.58 11.97
C THR A 184 9.49 21.63 12.74
N MET A 185 8.21 21.80 12.41
CA MET A 185 7.34 22.78 13.11
C MET A 185 7.11 22.37 14.57
N LEU A 186 7.00 21.07 14.88
CA LEU A 186 6.92 20.62 16.28
C LEU A 186 8.22 20.89 17.04
N VAL A 187 9.38 20.55 16.44
CA VAL A 187 10.69 20.77 17.08
C VAL A 187 10.94 22.26 17.34
N ARG A 188 10.49 23.15 16.46
CA ARG A 188 10.60 24.60 16.61
C ARG A 188 9.58 25.20 17.59
N GLY A 189 8.55 24.45 18.01
CA GLY A 189 7.47 24.95 18.83
C GLY A 189 6.43 25.81 18.08
N ASP A 190 6.41 25.74 16.73
CA ASP A 190 5.41 26.45 15.92
C ASP A 190 4.00 25.83 16.10
N VAL A 191 3.94 24.57 16.54
CA VAL A 191 2.74 23.82 16.95
C VAL A 191 3.00 23.04 18.24
N ASP A 192 1.97 22.80 19.04
CA ASP A 192 2.06 22.06 20.32
C ASP A 192 2.12 20.54 20.10
N GLY A 193 1.54 20.06 19.01
CA GLY A 193 1.51 18.66 18.65
C GLY A 193 1.36 18.46 17.15
N ILE A 194 1.67 17.24 16.70
CA ILE A 194 1.48 16.81 15.30
C ILE A 194 0.80 15.46 15.25
N THR A 195 0.01 15.19 14.21
CA THR A 195 -0.47 13.85 13.92
C THR A 195 0.39 13.21 12.81
N GLY A 196 0.44 11.89 12.80
CA GLY A 196 1.16 11.12 11.79
C GLY A 196 1.18 9.65 12.11
N PHE A 197 1.96 8.87 11.36
CA PHE A 197 2.17 7.46 11.66
C PHE A 197 3.32 7.29 12.65
N SER A 198 3.15 6.39 13.62
CA SER A 198 4.08 6.18 14.73
C SER A 198 5.53 5.97 14.27
N PHE A 199 5.74 5.07 13.32
CA PHE A 199 7.06 4.77 12.78
C PHE A 199 7.63 5.87 11.85
N THR A 200 6.78 6.74 11.29
CA THR A 200 7.23 7.87 10.46
C THR A 200 7.64 9.05 11.32
N SER A 201 6.70 9.58 12.12
CA SER A 201 6.93 10.84 12.83
C SER A 201 7.93 10.71 13.96
N LEU A 202 7.95 9.58 14.71
CA LEU A 202 8.94 9.37 15.76
C LEU A 202 10.37 9.44 15.21
N LEU A 203 10.64 8.66 14.16
CA LEU A 203 11.98 8.60 13.56
C LEU A 203 12.35 9.91 12.85
N ASN A 204 11.39 10.61 12.27
CA ASN A 204 11.64 11.91 11.68
C ASN A 204 11.91 13.00 12.74
N LEU A 205 11.31 12.93 13.92
CA LEU A 205 11.63 13.80 15.07
C LEU A 205 13.06 13.54 15.57
N GLU A 206 13.44 12.25 15.71
CA GLU A 206 14.80 11.88 16.08
C GLU A 206 15.83 12.43 15.05
N ALA A 207 15.55 12.28 13.74
CA ALA A 207 16.40 12.81 12.68
C ALA A 207 16.54 14.33 12.69
N ARG A 208 15.62 15.05 13.35
CA ARG A 208 15.67 16.51 13.56
C ARG A 208 16.23 16.90 14.92
N GLY A 209 16.82 15.97 15.65
CA GLY A 209 17.51 16.22 16.92
C GLY A 209 16.61 16.12 18.16
N ALA A 210 15.33 15.77 18.05
CA ALA A 210 14.54 15.44 19.22
C ALA A 210 15.02 14.11 19.80
N LYS A 211 15.35 14.06 21.08
CA LYS A 211 15.70 12.80 21.73
C LYS A 211 14.42 11.98 21.93
N ALA A 212 14.49 10.66 21.70
CA ALA A 212 13.33 9.78 21.83
C ALA A 212 12.61 9.91 23.19
N GLN A 213 13.40 10.05 24.28
CA GLN A 213 12.85 10.25 25.61
C GLN A 213 12.12 11.58 25.82
N ASP A 214 12.30 12.56 24.96
CA ASP A 214 11.65 13.88 25.05
C ASP A 214 10.40 13.97 24.17
N VAL A 215 10.12 12.94 23.38
CA VAL A 215 8.91 12.82 22.57
C VAL A 215 7.83 12.09 23.36
N VAL A 216 6.66 12.68 23.46
CA VAL A 216 5.45 12.06 23.98
C VAL A 216 4.63 11.55 22.80
N VAL A 217 4.26 10.27 22.83
CA VAL A 217 3.51 9.61 21.74
C VAL A 217 2.24 8.99 22.28
N PHE A 218 1.11 9.29 21.67
CA PHE A 218 -0.17 8.66 21.95
C PHE A 218 -0.66 7.90 20.72
N PRO A 219 -0.34 6.59 20.58
CA PRO A 219 -0.87 5.76 19.50
C PRO A 219 -2.38 5.65 19.62
N TYR A 220 -3.11 5.91 18.52
CA TYR A 220 -4.57 5.92 18.53
C TYR A 220 -5.16 4.57 18.95
N ALA A 221 -4.56 3.47 18.47
CA ALA A 221 -4.99 2.13 18.80
C ALA A 221 -4.93 1.80 20.32
N GLN A 222 -3.99 2.41 21.05
CA GLN A 222 -3.84 2.25 22.49
C GLN A 222 -4.76 3.17 23.30
N HIS A 223 -5.38 4.14 22.64
CA HIS A 223 -6.26 5.14 23.24
C HIS A 223 -7.70 5.08 22.69
N GLY A 224 -8.21 3.86 22.49
CA GLY A 224 -9.63 3.62 22.18
C GLY A 224 -10.00 3.68 20.69
N VAL A 225 -9.04 3.88 19.78
CA VAL A 225 -9.30 3.98 18.33
C VAL A 225 -8.73 2.77 17.60
N LYS A 226 -9.52 1.71 17.48
CA LYS A 226 -9.13 0.44 16.83
C LYS A 226 -9.60 0.40 15.37
N LEU A 227 -8.85 1.06 14.49
CA LEU A 227 -9.13 1.10 13.07
C LEU A 227 -8.18 0.16 12.30
N TYR A 228 -8.60 -0.27 11.11
CA TYR A 228 -7.67 -0.71 10.09
C TYR A 228 -6.81 0.48 9.63
N GLY A 229 -5.59 0.19 9.19
CA GLY A 229 -4.73 1.18 8.55
C GLY A 229 -4.87 1.16 7.03
N ASN A 230 -3.74 1.03 6.32
CA ASN A 230 -3.70 1.16 4.88
C ASN A 230 -4.04 -0.14 4.14
N ALA A 231 -4.84 0.01 3.09
CA ALA A 231 -5.14 -1.02 2.10
C ALA A 231 -4.68 -0.61 0.71
N ILE A 232 -4.44 -1.59 -0.15
CA ILE A 232 -4.40 -1.36 -1.59
C ILE A 232 -5.83 -1.08 -2.05
N ILE A 233 -6.02 0.07 -2.67
CA ILE A 233 -7.28 0.50 -3.28
C ILE A 233 -7.17 0.49 -4.79
N ALA A 234 -8.27 0.22 -5.48
CA ALA A 234 -8.34 0.18 -6.94
C ALA A 234 -9.50 1.03 -7.47
N SER A 235 -9.32 1.59 -8.66
CA SER A 235 -10.41 2.26 -9.37
C SER A 235 -11.45 1.24 -9.86
N PRO A 236 -12.76 1.55 -9.80
CA PRO A 236 -13.80 0.67 -10.32
C PRO A 236 -13.62 0.33 -11.79
N LYS A 237 -13.05 1.27 -12.57
CA LYS A 237 -12.72 1.06 -13.98
C LYS A 237 -11.74 -0.09 -14.13
N LEU A 238 -10.61 -0.07 -13.40
CA LEU A 238 -9.60 -1.13 -13.47
C LEU A 238 -10.20 -2.49 -13.03
N LEU A 239 -10.99 -2.52 -11.96
CA LEU A 239 -11.63 -3.74 -11.46
C LEU A 239 -12.56 -4.39 -12.48
N LYS A 240 -13.25 -3.57 -13.29
CA LYS A 240 -14.19 -4.01 -14.31
C LYS A 240 -13.49 -4.41 -15.62
N GLU A 241 -12.56 -3.56 -16.09
CA GLU A 241 -11.96 -3.72 -17.43
C GLU A 241 -10.78 -4.71 -17.44
N ASN A 242 -10.01 -4.79 -16.35
CA ASN A 242 -8.79 -5.62 -16.26
C ASN A 242 -8.70 -6.41 -14.93
N PRO A 243 -9.70 -7.23 -14.58
CA PRO A 243 -9.70 -7.98 -13.31
C PRO A 243 -8.49 -8.92 -13.17
N GLU A 244 -8.01 -9.50 -14.28
CA GLU A 244 -6.86 -10.40 -14.26
C GLU A 244 -5.54 -9.64 -14.00
N ALA A 245 -5.41 -8.40 -14.48
CA ALA A 245 -4.27 -7.55 -14.12
C ALA A 245 -4.25 -7.22 -12.61
N VAL A 246 -5.43 -7.00 -12.00
CA VAL A 246 -5.55 -6.79 -10.55
C VAL A 246 -5.10 -8.02 -9.76
N LYS A 247 -5.56 -9.21 -10.13
CA LYS A 247 -5.14 -10.48 -9.50
C LYS A 247 -3.64 -10.71 -9.65
N ALA A 248 -3.11 -10.49 -10.86
CA ALA A 248 -1.68 -10.61 -11.14
C ALA A 248 -0.85 -9.62 -10.31
N PHE A 249 -1.32 -8.37 -10.16
CA PHE A 249 -0.70 -7.36 -9.31
C PHE A 249 -0.65 -7.81 -7.85
N LEU A 250 -1.78 -8.23 -7.27
CA LEU A 250 -1.83 -8.64 -5.85
C LEU A 250 -0.98 -9.88 -5.58
N LYS A 251 -0.92 -10.83 -6.52
CA LYS A 251 -0.05 -12.01 -6.42
C LYS A 251 1.44 -11.63 -6.46
N ALA A 252 1.84 -10.77 -7.39
CA ALA A 252 3.21 -10.27 -7.49
C ALA A 252 3.60 -9.42 -6.26
N PHE A 253 2.67 -8.60 -5.77
CA PHE A 253 2.84 -7.84 -4.53
C PHE A 253 3.04 -8.78 -3.32
N ALA A 254 2.19 -9.79 -3.14
CA ALA A 254 2.31 -10.75 -2.03
C ALA A 254 3.66 -11.49 -2.06
N LYS A 255 4.15 -11.88 -3.24
CA LYS A 255 5.48 -12.48 -3.41
C LYS A 255 6.59 -11.52 -2.96
N GLY A 256 6.54 -10.26 -3.41
CA GLY A 256 7.51 -9.25 -3.00
C GLY A 256 7.42 -8.92 -1.51
N ALA A 257 6.21 -8.81 -0.95
CA ALA A 257 6.00 -8.61 0.47
C ALA A 257 6.62 -9.73 1.32
N LYS A 258 6.47 -10.99 0.91
CA LYS A 258 7.12 -12.13 1.58
C LYS A 258 8.64 -11.99 1.64
N GLU A 259 9.27 -11.55 0.56
CA GLU A 259 10.73 -11.32 0.49
C GLU A 259 11.14 -10.17 1.41
N VAL A 260 10.39 -9.05 1.40
CA VAL A 260 10.64 -7.90 2.28
C VAL A 260 10.53 -8.30 3.76
N LEU A 261 9.49 -9.04 4.12
CA LEU A 261 9.26 -9.47 5.50
C LEU A 261 10.31 -10.49 5.98
N ALA A 262 10.84 -11.29 5.07
CA ALA A 262 11.92 -12.23 5.37
C ALA A 262 13.29 -11.54 5.55
N GLN A 263 13.56 -10.49 4.78
CA GLN A 263 14.85 -9.79 4.77
C GLN A 263 14.65 -8.25 4.71
N PRO A 264 14.08 -7.64 5.75
CA PRO A 264 13.70 -6.24 5.74
C PRO A 264 14.90 -5.29 5.54
N ASP A 265 16.06 -5.58 6.11
CA ASP A 265 17.25 -4.74 5.98
C ASP A 265 17.75 -4.70 4.53
N ALA A 266 17.74 -5.85 3.84
CA ALA A 266 18.15 -5.93 2.44
C ALA A 266 17.16 -5.22 1.50
N ALA A 267 15.88 -5.24 1.83
CA ALA A 267 14.83 -4.62 1.02
C ALA A 267 14.96 -3.09 0.93
N ILE A 268 15.63 -2.44 1.89
CA ILE A 268 15.86 -0.99 1.87
C ILE A 268 16.73 -0.56 0.68
N ALA A 269 17.50 -1.46 0.09
CA ALA A 269 18.22 -1.16 -1.15
C ALA A 269 17.30 -0.68 -2.29
N SER A 270 16.07 -1.22 -2.38
CA SER A 270 15.07 -0.79 -3.38
C SER A 270 14.58 0.64 -3.11
N VAL A 271 14.44 1.03 -1.84
CA VAL A 271 14.06 2.39 -1.46
C VAL A 271 15.21 3.36 -1.75
N LYS A 272 16.45 2.98 -1.41
CA LYS A 272 17.66 3.78 -1.68
C LYS A 272 17.88 4.00 -3.18
N ALA A 273 17.60 3.01 -3.99
CA ALA A 273 17.66 3.14 -5.46
C ALA A 273 16.62 4.12 -6.01
N ARG A 274 15.46 4.23 -5.36
CA ARG A 274 14.37 5.16 -5.75
C ARG A 274 14.60 6.58 -5.24
N ASP A 275 15.09 6.72 -4.01
CA ASP A 275 15.39 7.99 -3.36
C ASP A 275 16.82 7.96 -2.78
N GLY A 276 17.76 8.50 -3.54
CA GLY A 276 19.20 8.46 -3.23
C GLY A 276 19.61 9.24 -1.98
N ILE A 277 18.75 10.06 -1.40
CA ILE A 277 19.08 10.90 -0.23
C ILE A 277 18.64 10.30 1.11
N ILE A 278 17.94 9.17 1.13
CA ILE A 278 17.48 8.56 2.38
C ILE A 278 18.61 8.13 3.29
N ASN A 279 18.37 8.20 4.60
CA ASN A 279 19.23 7.58 5.61
C ASN A 279 18.87 6.09 5.73
N VAL A 280 19.72 5.21 5.19
CA VAL A 280 19.48 3.77 5.11
C VAL A 280 19.21 3.15 6.48
N GLU A 281 19.97 3.50 7.53
CA GLU A 281 19.78 2.91 8.88
C GLU A 281 18.48 3.38 9.51
N LEU A 282 18.06 4.62 9.29
CA LEU A 282 16.78 5.12 9.73
C LEU A 282 15.63 4.36 9.06
N GLU A 283 15.75 4.13 7.74
CA GLU A 283 14.69 3.47 6.98
C GLU A 283 14.60 1.96 7.28
N LYS A 284 15.69 1.28 7.62
CA LYS A 284 15.67 -0.07 8.18
C LYS A 284 14.88 -0.12 9.49
N ARG A 285 15.16 0.81 10.43
CA ARG A 285 14.40 0.91 11.68
C ARG A 285 12.92 1.17 11.42
N ARG A 286 12.61 2.07 10.50
CA ARG A 286 11.23 2.41 10.13
C ARG A 286 10.47 1.21 9.59
N LEU A 287 11.07 0.47 8.66
CA LEU A 287 10.44 -0.73 8.10
C LEU A 287 10.19 -1.79 9.18
N LYS A 288 11.16 -2.05 10.06
CA LYS A 288 10.99 -2.98 11.19
C LYS A 288 9.85 -2.56 12.11
N MET A 289 9.78 -1.29 12.49
CA MET A 289 8.67 -0.78 13.29
C MET A 289 7.31 -0.96 12.60
N ALA A 290 7.22 -0.68 11.29
CA ALA A 290 5.99 -0.90 10.54
C ALA A 290 5.60 -2.39 10.47
N ILE A 291 6.59 -3.28 10.28
CA ILE A 291 6.36 -4.73 10.29
C ILE A 291 5.76 -5.16 11.64
N GLU A 292 6.37 -4.76 12.73
CA GLU A 292 5.96 -5.17 14.07
C GLU A 292 4.59 -4.58 14.47
N GLN A 293 4.36 -3.30 14.18
CA GLN A 293 3.19 -2.59 14.68
C GLN A 293 1.92 -2.84 13.85
N VAL A 294 2.04 -3.00 12.53
CA VAL A 294 0.87 -2.95 11.64
C VAL A 294 0.82 -4.03 10.57
N ILE A 295 1.96 -4.58 10.11
CA ILE A 295 1.97 -5.56 9.01
C ILE A 295 1.91 -6.99 9.57
N ALA A 296 2.77 -7.31 10.54
CA ALA A 296 2.84 -8.62 11.19
C ALA A 296 2.39 -8.57 12.67
N SER A 297 1.47 -7.63 12.96
CA SER A 297 0.88 -7.46 14.29
C SER A 297 0.11 -8.72 14.74
N PRO A 298 -0.20 -8.88 16.04
CA PRO A 298 -1.03 -9.99 16.52
C PRO A 298 -2.37 -10.10 15.78
N ASP A 299 -3.03 -8.97 15.50
CA ASP A 299 -4.30 -8.95 14.77
C ASP A 299 -4.12 -9.40 13.30
N ALA A 300 -3.03 -8.96 12.63
CA ALA A 300 -2.71 -9.41 11.28
C ALA A 300 -2.45 -10.92 11.21
N ARG A 301 -1.85 -11.49 12.24
CA ARG A 301 -1.62 -12.94 12.32
C ARG A 301 -2.91 -13.72 12.56
N ALA A 302 -3.83 -13.16 13.35
CA ALA A 302 -5.12 -13.78 13.64
C ALA A 302 -6.08 -13.71 12.45
N GLU A 303 -6.11 -12.59 11.73
CA GLU A 303 -7.00 -12.37 10.59
C GLU A 303 -6.43 -12.90 9.26
N GLY A 304 -5.10 -12.98 9.13
CA GLY A 304 -4.37 -13.29 7.90
C GLY A 304 -3.97 -12.03 7.12
N PHE A 305 -2.78 -12.08 6.50
CA PHE A 305 -2.31 -10.98 5.67
C PHE A 305 -3.25 -10.73 4.49
N GLY A 306 -3.54 -9.49 4.20
CA GLY A 306 -4.43 -9.10 3.11
C GLY A 306 -5.91 -9.17 3.44
N GLN A 307 -6.29 -9.83 4.52
CA GLN A 307 -7.69 -10.11 4.89
C GLN A 307 -8.31 -8.97 5.74
N VAL A 308 -9.63 -8.98 5.79
CA VAL A 308 -10.44 -8.09 6.62
C VAL A 308 -11.51 -8.89 7.33
N ASN A 309 -11.63 -8.71 8.65
CA ASN A 309 -12.75 -9.25 9.43
C ASN A 309 -14.02 -8.41 9.19
N PRO A 310 -15.12 -8.99 8.69
CA PRO A 310 -16.34 -8.24 8.37
C PRO A 310 -16.96 -7.50 9.56
N GLY A 311 -16.91 -8.08 10.75
CA GLY A 311 -17.45 -7.47 11.97
C GLY A 311 -16.62 -6.22 12.36
N ARG A 312 -15.30 -6.33 12.33
CA ARG A 312 -14.41 -5.20 12.59
C ARG A 312 -14.55 -4.09 11.54
N LEU A 313 -14.72 -4.45 10.25
CA LEU A 313 -14.97 -3.49 9.19
C LEU A 313 -16.28 -2.72 9.41
N SER A 314 -17.35 -3.42 9.78
CA SER A 314 -18.66 -2.83 10.07
C SER A 314 -18.58 -1.88 11.27
N LEU A 315 -17.88 -2.27 12.34
CA LEU A 315 -17.64 -1.41 13.49
C LEU A 315 -16.87 -0.14 13.09
N MET A 316 -15.80 -0.30 12.32
CA MET A 316 -15.03 0.85 11.81
C MET A 316 -15.89 1.78 10.96
N ALA A 317 -16.73 1.25 10.07
CA ALA A 317 -17.63 2.04 9.24
C ALA A 317 -18.63 2.87 10.08
N SER A 318 -19.15 2.28 11.17
CA SER A 318 -19.99 3.01 12.13
C SER A 318 -19.21 4.10 12.84
N GLN A 319 -18.03 3.80 13.36
CA GLN A 319 -17.18 4.77 14.06
C GLN A 319 -16.81 5.97 13.18
N VAL A 320 -16.42 5.71 11.92
CA VAL A 320 -16.11 6.78 10.95
C VAL A 320 -17.35 7.62 10.67
N SER A 321 -18.50 7.00 10.44
CA SER A 321 -19.76 7.72 10.20
C SER A 321 -20.15 8.62 11.37
N ASP A 322 -19.92 8.16 12.62
CA ASP A 322 -20.34 8.88 13.82
C ASP A 322 -19.38 10.03 14.19
N ALA A 323 -18.10 9.94 13.80
CA ALA A 323 -17.09 10.90 14.23
C ALA A 323 -16.67 11.91 13.16
N TYR A 324 -16.81 11.58 11.87
CA TYR A 324 -16.32 12.45 10.78
C TYR A 324 -17.38 13.40 10.23
N ALA A 325 -18.56 13.46 10.83
CA ALA A 325 -19.68 14.26 10.34
C ALA A 325 -19.92 14.08 8.82
N THR A 326 -19.94 12.84 8.38
CA THR A 326 -20.08 12.47 6.97
C THR A 326 -21.49 12.77 6.46
N LYS A 327 -21.64 13.07 5.15
CA LYS A 327 -22.95 13.35 4.52
C LYS A 327 -23.92 12.16 4.59
N THR A 328 -23.38 10.94 4.44
CA THR A 328 -24.13 9.69 4.55
C THR A 328 -23.37 8.71 5.43
N ARG A 329 -24.06 7.67 5.90
CA ARG A 329 -23.35 6.58 6.61
C ARG A 329 -22.49 5.77 5.64
N VAL A 330 -21.33 5.33 6.14
CA VAL A 330 -20.45 4.44 5.38
C VAL A 330 -21.12 3.07 5.20
N ASN A 331 -21.18 2.60 3.96
CA ASN A 331 -21.54 1.22 3.66
C ASN A 331 -20.26 0.36 3.60
N PRO A 332 -20.03 -0.54 4.58
CA PRO A 332 -18.80 -1.34 4.61
C PRO A 332 -18.64 -2.28 3.41
N GLN A 333 -19.77 -2.77 2.83
CA GLN A 333 -19.74 -3.64 1.64
C GLN A 333 -19.32 -2.89 0.36
N ALA A 334 -19.48 -1.56 0.33
CA ALA A 334 -19.08 -0.75 -0.82
C ALA A 334 -17.60 -0.37 -0.79
N VAL A 335 -16.92 -0.44 0.36
CA VAL A 335 -15.52 0.00 0.52
C VAL A 335 -14.50 -1.13 0.42
N TRP A 336 -14.95 -2.40 0.47
CA TRP A 336 -14.07 -3.56 0.51
C TRP A 336 -14.60 -4.70 -0.37
N THR A 337 -13.67 -5.38 -1.06
CA THR A 337 -13.96 -6.66 -1.74
C THR A 337 -12.79 -7.62 -1.65
N PRO A 338 -12.99 -8.89 -1.26
CA PRO A 338 -11.97 -9.92 -1.28
C PRO A 338 -11.83 -10.62 -2.64
N ALA A 339 -12.63 -10.26 -3.66
CA ALA A 339 -12.77 -11.00 -4.93
C ALA A 339 -11.49 -11.16 -5.74
N PHE A 340 -10.47 -10.33 -5.46
CA PHE A 340 -9.21 -10.31 -6.20
C PHE A 340 -8.04 -10.86 -5.38
N LEU A 341 -8.26 -11.22 -4.13
CA LEU A 341 -7.20 -11.70 -3.24
C LEU A 341 -6.53 -12.96 -3.81
N PRO A 342 -5.22 -13.08 -3.67
CA PRO A 342 -4.51 -14.33 -3.91
C PRO A 342 -5.02 -15.46 -3.01
N THR A 343 -4.67 -16.69 -3.34
CA THR A 343 -5.00 -17.87 -2.52
C THR A 343 -4.40 -17.75 -1.10
N ALA A 344 -4.97 -18.49 -0.14
CA ALA A 344 -4.45 -18.50 1.24
C ALA A 344 -2.96 -18.91 1.31
N ALA A 345 -2.53 -19.83 0.42
CA ALA A 345 -1.13 -20.24 0.34
C ALA A 345 -0.21 -19.10 -0.13
N GLU A 346 -0.65 -18.29 -1.10
CA GLU A 346 0.08 -17.12 -1.60
C GLU A 346 0.08 -15.97 -0.60
N LEU A 347 -0.96 -15.85 0.23
CA LEU A 347 -1.05 -14.88 1.32
C LEU A 347 -0.31 -15.29 2.60
N ASN A 348 0.26 -16.49 2.65
CA ASN A 348 1.10 -16.91 3.76
C ASN A 348 2.50 -16.26 3.66
N VAL A 349 2.53 -14.95 3.90
CA VAL A 349 3.73 -14.11 3.75
C VAL A 349 4.33 -13.69 5.09
N LEU A 350 3.55 -13.75 6.18
CA LEU A 350 4.01 -13.29 7.49
C LEU A 350 5.11 -14.22 8.03
N PRO A 351 6.22 -13.67 8.54
CA PRO A 351 7.25 -14.49 9.17
C PRO A 351 6.66 -15.19 10.41
N PRO A 352 7.22 -16.33 10.83
CA PRO A 352 6.83 -16.94 12.09
C PRO A 352 6.84 -15.91 13.22
N ALA A 353 5.93 -16.07 14.20
CA ALA A 353 5.98 -15.22 15.39
C ALA A 353 7.39 -15.36 16.01
N GLY A 354 8.08 -14.25 16.23
CA GLY A 354 9.43 -14.26 16.78
C GLY A 354 9.50 -15.05 18.08
N LYS A 355 10.60 -15.82 18.21
CA LYS A 355 10.97 -16.42 19.49
C LYS A 355 11.47 -15.35 20.42
#